data_0d9dec244fc60e5a92cc34296f0edfad
#
_entry.id   0d9dec244fc60e5a92cc34296f0edfad
#
_cell.length_a   1.000
_cell.length_b   1.000
_cell.length_c   1.000
_cell.angle_alpha   90.00
_cell.angle_beta   90.00
_cell.angle_gamma   90.00
#
_symmetry.space_group_name_H-M   'P 1'
#
loop_
_entity.id
_entity.type
_entity.pdbx_description
1 polymer ?
#
loop_
_entity_poly.entity_id
_entity_poly.type
_entity_poly.pdbx_seq_one_letter_code
_entity_poly.pdbx_strand_id
1 'polypeptide(L)'
;MKKLFQSFFKSKSLDQDKEENEEEYKYLPKKDELVEDKFTLNFSSNGGKFLYATDLEECDDYFIKILEENNWTEKSILCFNSSFTKNYIPNNQIKFNKSNLNSNLFITDCEFLVAKDGSILVSAKQIQSYKSNDLPNNIIVMA
;
A
#
# COMPACT_ATOMS: atom_id res chain seq x y z
N MET A 1 15.63 13.74 5.98
CA MET A 1 14.55 12.87 5.52
C MET A 1 13.13 13.23 6.00
N LYS A 2 12.94 14.34 6.73
CA LYS A 2 11.60 14.85 7.09
C LYS A 2 10.89 15.66 5.97
N LYS A 3 11.54 15.93 4.84
CA LYS A 3 10.99 16.84 3.81
C LYS A 3 10.19 16.16 2.70
N LEU A 4 10.35 14.86 2.45
CA LEU A 4 9.58 14.17 1.40
C LEU A 4 8.12 13.91 1.82
N PHE A 5 7.89 13.62 3.10
CA PHE A 5 6.55 13.40 3.62
C PHE A 5 5.72 14.69 3.80
N GLN A 6 6.38 15.86 3.92
CA GLN A 6 5.66 17.14 4.10
C GLN A 6 5.12 17.74 2.80
N SER A 7 5.61 17.34 1.62
CA SER A 7 5.11 17.89 0.36
C SER A 7 3.79 17.26 -0.11
N PHE A 8 3.49 16.03 0.31
CA PHE A 8 2.23 15.37 -0.03
C PHE A 8 1.04 15.83 0.82
N PHE A 9 1.29 16.33 2.03
CA PHE A 9 0.24 16.83 2.94
C PHE A 9 0.04 18.34 2.92
N LYS A 10 0.73 19.06 2.04
CA LYS A 10 0.67 20.53 1.96
C LYS A 10 -0.15 21.03 0.79
N SER A 11 -1.27 20.39 0.50
CA SER A 11 -2.25 21.00 -0.37
C SER A 11 -3.60 21.08 0.32
N LYS A 12 -3.88 22.33 0.72
CA LYS A 12 -5.20 22.89 1.08
C LYS A 12 -5.67 22.74 2.52
N SER A 13 -5.02 23.48 3.42
CA SER A 13 -5.78 24.36 4.29
C SER A 13 -6.09 25.60 3.46
N LEU A 14 -7.26 25.71 2.91
CA LEU A 14 -7.83 26.94 2.38
C LEU A 14 -8.97 27.34 3.30
N ASP A 15 -8.66 28.41 3.97
CA ASP A 15 -9.43 29.43 4.64
C ASP A 15 -10.94 29.35 4.54
N GLN A 16 -11.50 29.45 5.73
CA GLN A 16 -12.78 30.06 6.04
C GLN A 16 -12.91 31.37 5.26
N ASP A 17 -13.91 31.44 4.42
CA ASP A 17 -14.83 32.53 4.17
C ASP A 17 -15.59 32.25 2.89
N LYS A 18 -16.86 31.84 3.06
CA LYS A 18 -18.01 32.22 2.25
C LYS A 18 -19.16 31.26 2.46
N GLU A 19 -19.96 31.56 3.44
CA GLU A 19 -21.39 31.38 3.35
C GLU A 19 -21.86 32.23 2.17
N GLU A 20 -22.11 31.59 1.04
CA GLU A 20 -23.01 32.06 -0.02
C GLU A 20 -22.94 31.04 -1.16
N ASN A 21 -24.11 30.47 -1.50
CA ASN A 21 -24.39 29.57 -2.62
C ASN A 21 -24.34 28.06 -2.39
N GLU A 22 -25.02 27.54 -1.38
CA GLU A 22 -25.34 26.09 -1.31
C GLU A 22 -26.36 25.62 -2.38
N GLU A 23 -27.05 26.52 -3.08
CA GLU A 23 -28.06 26.13 -4.06
C GLU A 23 -27.53 25.96 -5.51
N GLU A 24 -26.38 26.51 -5.86
CA GLU A 24 -25.85 26.46 -7.23
C GLU A 24 -25.07 25.17 -7.55
N TYR A 25 -24.61 24.44 -6.49
CA TYR A 25 -23.86 23.20 -6.66
C TYR A 25 -24.72 21.93 -6.83
N LYS A 26 -26.04 22.05 -6.73
CA LYS A 26 -26.95 20.91 -6.74
C LYS A 26 -27.09 20.24 -8.10
N TYR A 27 -26.65 20.91 -9.16
CA TYR A 27 -26.78 20.44 -10.55
C TYR A 27 -25.42 20.30 -11.29
N LEU A 28 -24.30 20.60 -10.63
CA LEU A 28 -23.02 20.25 -11.22
C LEU A 28 -22.78 18.77 -11.04
N PRO A 29 -22.43 18.01 -12.11
CA PRO A 29 -22.02 16.62 -11.94
C PRO A 29 -20.88 16.61 -10.92
N LYS A 30 -21.04 15.83 -9.86
CA LYS A 30 -19.93 15.56 -8.94
C LYS A 30 -18.78 15.10 -9.80
N LYS A 31 -17.67 15.81 -9.76
CA LYS A 31 -16.44 15.41 -10.42
C LYS A 31 -16.19 13.98 -9.97
N ASP A 32 -16.33 13.02 -10.90
CA ASP A 32 -16.13 11.62 -10.58
C ASP A 32 -14.74 11.50 -9.98
N GLU A 33 -14.69 11.24 -8.69
CA GLU A 33 -13.45 11.00 -7.96
C GLU A 33 -12.82 9.77 -8.59
N LEU A 34 -11.55 9.88 -9.01
CA LEU A 34 -10.86 8.75 -9.61
C LEU A 34 -10.89 7.56 -8.65
N VAL A 35 -11.10 6.37 -9.18
CA VAL A 35 -11.23 5.15 -8.37
C VAL A 35 -9.97 4.91 -7.54
N GLU A 36 -8.82 5.25 -8.11
CA GLU A 36 -7.51 5.17 -7.47
C GLU A 36 -7.38 6.13 -6.28
N ASP A 37 -7.84 7.37 -6.44
CA ASP A 37 -7.83 8.37 -5.36
C ASP A 37 -8.74 7.93 -4.21
N LYS A 38 -9.92 7.41 -4.54
CA LYS A 38 -10.86 6.89 -3.56
C LYS A 38 -10.30 5.69 -2.79
N PHE A 39 -9.63 4.75 -3.49
CA PHE A 39 -8.95 3.65 -2.83
C PHE A 39 -7.89 4.17 -1.85
N THR A 40 -7.01 5.05 -2.33
CA THR A 40 -5.89 5.59 -1.54
C THR A 40 -6.37 6.30 -0.28
N LEU A 41 -7.42 7.13 -0.39
CA LEU A 41 -8.02 7.82 0.74
C LEU A 41 -8.59 6.84 1.77
N ASN A 42 -9.38 5.87 1.33
CA ASN A 42 -10.01 4.90 2.23
C ASN A 42 -8.98 3.96 2.86
N PHE A 43 -8.01 3.47 2.10
CA PHE A 43 -6.93 2.65 2.60
C PHE A 43 -6.09 3.38 3.66
N SER A 44 -5.74 4.64 3.41
CA SER A 44 -4.98 5.46 4.35
C SER A 44 -5.80 5.80 5.60
N SER A 45 -7.10 6.03 5.47
CA SER A 45 -8.01 6.27 6.60
C SER A 45 -8.12 5.04 7.52
N ASN A 46 -7.96 3.84 6.97
CA ASN A 46 -7.90 2.59 7.72
C ASN A 46 -6.50 2.29 8.32
N GLY A 47 -5.56 3.24 8.24
CA GLY A 47 -4.21 3.09 8.78
C GLY A 47 -3.20 2.46 7.82
N GLY A 48 -3.58 2.18 6.58
CA GLY A 48 -2.67 1.72 5.54
C GLY A 48 -1.71 2.83 5.09
N LYS A 49 -0.55 2.43 4.58
CA LYS A 49 0.43 3.34 3.96
C LYS A 49 0.52 2.99 2.48
N PHE A 50 0.20 3.94 1.64
CA PHE A 50 0.21 3.77 0.19
C PHE A 50 1.42 4.47 -0.42
N LEU A 51 2.11 3.78 -1.34
CA LEU A 51 3.18 4.31 -2.15
C LEU A 51 2.87 4.01 -3.62
N TYR A 52 3.07 4.98 -4.47
CA TYR A 52 2.94 4.83 -5.91
C TYR A 52 4.34 4.81 -6.54
N ALA A 53 4.66 3.73 -7.25
CA ALA A 53 5.88 3.60 -8.03
C ALA A 53 5.55 3.70 -9.51
N THR A 54 6.35 4.45 -10.26
CA THR A 54 6.16 4.66 -11.71
C THR A 54 6.77 3.51 -12.53
N ASP A 55 7.72 2.80 -11.95
CA ASP A 55 8.40 1.67 -12.56
C ASP A 55 8.94 0.68 -11.50
N LEU A 56 9.53 -0.41 -11.96
CA LEU A 56 10.05 -1.47 -11.09
C LEU A 56 11.31 -1.05 -10.31
N GLU A 57 12.11 -0.14 -10.84
CA GLU A 57 13.32 0.37 -10.18
C GLU A 57 12.92 1.21 -8.97
N GLU A 58 11.96 2.11 -9.15
CA GLU A 58 11.40 2.90 -8.04
C GLU A 58 10.70 2.01 -7.00
N CYS A 59 10.01 0.96 -7.45
CA CYS A 59 9.38 -0.01 -6.56
C CYS A 59 10.41 -0.73 -5.67
N ASP A 60 11.53 -1.18 -6.26
CA ASP A 60 12.62 -1.84 -5.54
C ASP A 60 13.29 -0.88 -4.54
N ASP A 61 13.53 0.36 -4.94
CA ASP A 61 14.06 1.41 -4.09
C ASP A 61 13.15 1.69 -2.88
N TYR A 62 11.83 1.80 -3.08
CA TYR A 62 10.89 1.95 -1.98
C TYR A 62 10.89 0.75 -1.05
N PHE A 63 10.94 -0.45 -1.61
CA PHE A 63 10.98 -1.67 -0.81
C PHE A 63 12.23 -1.73 0.09
N ILE A 64 13.41 -1.44 -0.47
CA ILE A 64 14.66 -1.38 0.29
C ILE A 64 14.56 -0.34 1.41
N LYS A 65 14.08 0.86 1.11
CA LYS A 65 13.91 1.92 2.11
C LYS A 65 12.96 1.51 3.25
N ILE A 66 11.86 0.83 2.93
CA ILE A 66 10.93 0.31 3.94
C ILE A 66 11.64 -0.69 4.87
N LEU A 67 12.45 -1.58 4.30
CA LEU A 67 13.21 -2.56 5.10
C LEU A 67 14.23 -1.88 6.03
N GLU A 68 14.94 -0.87 5.52
CA GLU A 68 15.94 -0.10 6.29
C GLU A 68 15.29 0.70 7.42
N GLU A 69 14.23 1.46 7.12
CA GLU A 69 13.53 2.29 8.09
C GLU A 69 12.93 1.49 9.26
N ASN A 70 12.52 0.24 9.00
CA ASN A 70 11.94 -0.63 10.00
C ASN A 70 12.94 -1.62 10.62
N ASN A 71 14.22 -1.58 10.23
CA ASN A 71 15.24 -2.53 10.62
C ASN A 71 14.88 -3.98 10.26
N TRP A 72 14.35 -4.20 9.07
CA TRP A 72 13.94 -5.51 8.55
C TRP A 72 14.92 -6.09 7.52
N THR A 73 16.00 -5.43 7.18
CA THR A 73 16.97 -5.87 6.17
C THR A 73 17.54 -7.25 6.42
N GLU A 74 17.79 -7.59 7.70
CA GLU A 74 18.28 -8.91 8.13
C GLU A 74 17.19 -9.81 8.70
N LYS A 75 15.93 -9.39 8.62
CA LYS A 75 14.81 -10.12 9.18
C LYS A 75 14.26 -11.13 8.20
N SER A 76 13.55 -12.10 8.74
CA SER A 76 12.84 -13.10 7.94
C SER A 76 11.63 -12.46 7.25
N ILE A 77 11.54 -12.62 5.93
CA ILE A 77 10.43 -12.16 5.10
C ILE A 77 9.71 -13.36 4.54
N LEU A 78 8.42 -13.48 4.84
CA LEU A 78 7.57 -14.53 4.32
C LEU A 78 7.04 -14.14 2.95
N CYS A 79 7.17 -15.03 1.96
CA CYS A 79 6.52 -14.91 0.66
C CYS A 79 6.22 -16.30 0.11
N PHE A 80 4.96 -16.61 -0.12
CA PHE A 80 4.56 -17.92 -0.66
C PHE A 80 4.80 -18.03 -2.16
N ASN A 81 4.74 -16.93 -2.89
CA ASN A 81 4.90 -16.89 -4.34
C ASN A 81 6.31 -16.48 -4.76
N SER A 82 7.14 -17.45 -5.11
CA SER A 82 8.53 -17.18 -5.53
C SER A 82 8.66 -16.57 -6.93
N SER A 83 7.65 -16.70 -7.78
CA SER A 83 7.65 -16.03 -9.09
C SER A 83 7.43 -14.55 -8.94
N PHE A 84 6.55 -14.17 -8.02
CA PHE A 84 6.30 -12.78 -7.65
C PHE A 84 7.59 -12.07 -7.19
N THR A 85 8.34 -12.65 -6.27
CA THR A 85 9.57 -12.02 -5.76
C THR A 85 10.62 -11.81 -6.84
N LYS A 86 10.72 -12.72 -7.81
CA LYS A 86 11.65 -12.59 -8.94
C LYS A 86 11.27 -11.45 -9.90
N ASN A 87 9.98 -11.19 -10.04
CA ASN A 87 9.48 -10.20 -10.98
C ASN A 87 9.46 -8.78 -10.41
N TYR A 88 9.18 -8.63 -9.11
CA TYR A 88 8.98 -7.34 -8.48
C TYR A 88 10.13 -6.92 -7.55
N ILE A 89 10.98 -7.85 -7.15
CA ILE A 89 12.11 -7.59 -6.25
C ILE A 89 13.35 -8.28 -6.82
N PRO A 90 13.99 -7.65 -7.80
CA PRO A 90 15.16 -8.24 -8.48
C PRO A 90 16.40 -8.29 -7.58
N ASN A 91 16.40 -7.64 -6.43
CA ASN A 91 17.53 -7.62 -5.51
C ASN A 91 17.76 -9.01 -4.88
N ASN A 92 18.79 -9.70 -5.37
CA ASN A 92 19.17 -11.05 -4.93
C ASN A 92 19.72 -11.11 -3.48
N GLN A 93 19.90 -9.97 -2.82
CA GLN A 93 20.39 -9.92 -1.42
C GLN A 93 19.28 -10.20 -0.41
N ILE A 94 18.02 -10.06 -0.82
CA ILE A 94 16.87 -10.27 0.05
C ILE A 94 16.48 -11.74 0.05
N LYS A 95 16.46 -12.35 1.23
CA LYS A 95 16.10 -13.75 1.41
C LYS A 95 14.65 -13.90 1.83
N PHE A 96 13.86 -14.56 1.01
CA PHE A 96 12.49 -14.90 1.30
C PHE A 96 12.38 -16.34 1.80
N ASN A 97 11.53 -16.57 2.79
CA ASN A 97 11.12 -17.90 3.21
C ASN A 97 9.67 -18.17 2.78
N LYS A 98 9.29 -19.44 2.75
CA LYS A 98 7.98 -19.90 2.24
C LYS A 98 7.09 -20.52 3.31
N SER A 99 7.54 -20.61 4.55
CA SER A 99 6.85 -21.40 5.57
C SER A 99 6.95 -20.85 6.98
N ASN A 100 7.80 -19.87 7.23
CA ASN A 100 7.97 -19.35 8.58
C ASN A 100 6.94 -18.23 8.86
N LEU A 101 5.84 -18.59 9.49
CA LEU A 101 4.79 -17.66 9.89
C LEU A 101 5.23 -16.67 10.99
N ASN A 102 6.30 -16.98 11.72
CA ASN A 102 6.89 -16.05 12.70
C ASN A 102 7.83 -15.03 12.07
N SER A 103 7.74 -14.83 10.75
CA SER A 103 8.47 -13.78 10.04
C SER A 103 8.04 -12.40 10.50
N ASN A 104 8.91 -11.41 10.33
CA ASN A 104 8.62 -10.03 10.68
C ASN A 104 7.71 -9.34 9.66
N LEU A 105 7.74 -9.81 8.43
CA LEU A 105 7.06 -9.23 7.29
C LEU A 105 6.50 -10.34 6.41
N PHE A 106 5.29 -10.14 5.92
CA PHE A 106 4.70 -10.90 4.81
C PHE A 106 4.62 -10.00 3.58
N ILE A 107 5.05 -10.49 2.42
CA ILE A 107 4.94 -9.79 1.15
C ILE A 107 4.16 -10.61 0.15
N THR A 108 3.26 -9.97 -0.58
CA THR A 108 2.38 -10.62 -1.56
C THR A 108 1.88 -9.64 -2.62
N ASP A 109 1.31 -10.16 -3.69
CA ASP A 109 0.40 -9.46 -4.59
C ASP A 109 -1.04 -9.55 -4.07
N CYS A 110 -2.01 -9.04 -4.83
CA CYS A 110 -3.43 -9.15 -4.51
C CYS A 110 -4.25 -9.51 -5.74
N GLU A 111 -5.51 -9.89 -5.53
CA GLU A 111 -6.46 -10.08 -6.63
C GLU A 111 -7.09 -8.74 -7.04
N PHE A 112 -7.53 -7.94 -6.08
CA PHE A 112 -8.17 -6.65 -6.32
C PHE A 112 -7.94 -5.66 -5.18
N LEU A 113 -7.94 -4.37 -5.53
CA LEU A 113 -8.06 -3.24 -4.63
C LEU A 113 -9.51 -2.76 -4.64
N VAL A 114 -10.14 -2.62 -3.49
CA VAL A 114 -11.55 -2.24 -3.36
C VAL A 114 -11.65 -0.77 -2.95
N ALA A 115 -11.97 0.10 -3.92
CA ALA A 115 -12.00 1.54 -3.69
C ALA A 115 -13.08 2.00 -2.71
N LYS A 116 -14.17 1.22 -2.58
CA LYS A 116 -15.33 1.59 -1.74
C LYS A 116 -14.94 1.78 -0.27
N ASP A 117 -14.06 0.96 0.24
CA ASP A 117 -13.69 0.89 1.66
C ASP A 117 -12.18 0.80 1.90
N GLY A 118 -11.36 0.79 0.83
CA GLY A 118 -9.92 0.68 0.94
C GLY A 118 -9.43 -0.72 1.31
N SER A 119 -10.26 -1.75 1.17
CA SER A 119 -9.84 -3.12 1.46
C SER A 119 -9.05 -3.73 0.29
N ILE A 120 -8.23 -4.73 0.60
CA ILE A 120 -7.43 -5.49 -0.36
C ILE A 120 -7.93 -6.93 -0.35
N LEU A 121 -8.30 -7.44 -1.53
CA LEU A 121 -8.75 -8.81 -1.69
C LEU A 121 -7.56 -9.72 -2.01
N VAL A 122 -7.39 -10.74 -1.18
CA VAL A 122 -6.43 -11.82 -1.40
C VAL A 122 -7.14 -13.16 -1.45
N SER A 123 -6.60 -14.10 -2.21
CA SER A 123 -7.12 -15.45 -2.36
C SER A 123 -6.14 -16.50 -1.84
N ALA A 124 -6.51 -17.77 -1.97
CA ALA A 124 -5.61 -18.88 -1.63
C ALA A 124 -4.30 -18.89 -2.45
N LYS A 125 -4.23 -18.16 -3.58
CA LYS A 125 -2.96 -18.02 -4.32
C LYS A 125 -1.94 -17.23 -3.53
N GLN A 126 -2.39 -16.20 -2.79
CA GLN A 126 -1.54 -15.32 -2.01
C GLN A 126 -1.26 -15.87 -0.60
N ILE A 127 -2.29 -16.38 0.07
CA ILE A 127 -2.21 -16.77 1.48
C ILE A 127 -2.27 -18.28 1.74
N GLN A 128 -2.39 -19.08 0.68
CA GLN A 128 -2.57 -20.55 0.74
C GLN A 128 -3.79 -20.93 1.58
N SER A 129 -3.64 -21.79 2.57
CA SER A 129 -4.70 -22.20 3.49
C SER A 129 -4.68 -21.45 4.83
N TYR A 130 -3.79 -20.45 4.96
CA TYR A 130 -3.66 -19.68 6.20
C TYR A 130 -4.75 -18.63 6.31
N LYS A 131 -5.13 -18.31 7.55
CA LYS A 131 -6.01 -17.17 7.84
C LYS A 131 -5.19 -15.91 8.03
N SER A 132 -5.80 -14.75 7.89
CA SER A 132 -5.13 -13.45 8.10
C SER A 132 -4.44 -13.36 9.47
N ASN A 133 -5.04 -13.93 10.51
CA ASN A 133 -4.48 -13.93 11.87
C ASN A 133 -3.25 -14.84 12.05
N ASP A 134 -3.00 -15.76 11.10
CA ASP A 134 -1.85 -16.65 11.12
C ASP A 134 -0.63 -16.00 10.45
N LEU A 135 -0.84 -14.92 9.70
CA LEU A 135 0.20 -14.22 8.96
C LEU A 135 0.94 -13.20 9.83
N PRO A 136 2.17 -12.80 9.46
CA PRO A 136 2.87 -11.72 10.13
C PRO A 136 2.05 -10.43 10.21
N ASN A 137 2.20 -9.68 11.29
CA ASN A 137 1.46 -8.43 11.51
C ASN A 137 1.80 -7.31 10.53
N ASN A 138 2.99 -7.35 9.94
CA ASN A 138 3.40 -6.39 8.92
C ASN A 138 3.22 -7.03 7.56
N ILE A 139 2.46 -6.38 6.70
CA ILE A 139 2.14 -6.89 5.36
C ILE A 139 2.45 -5.80 4.33
N ILE A 140 3.20 -6.15 3.29
CA ILE A 140 3.37 -5.32 2.09
C ILE A 140 2.64 -6.02 0.96
N VAL A 141 1.75 -5.28 0.31
CA VAL A 141 1.03 -5.73 -0.88
C VAL A 141 1.50 -4.92 -2.08
N MET A 142 1.88 -5.60 -3.14
CA MET A 142 2.21 -4.99 -4.43
C MET A 142 1.03 -5.22 -5.39
N ALA A 143 0.55 -4.14 -6.02
CA ALA A 143 -0.63 -4.16 -6.89
C ALA A 143 -0.35 -3.46 -8.22
#